data_25c0cacf6a3f1e6501d4c637e4c9a09d
#
_entry.id   25c0cacf6a3f1e6501d4c637e4c9a09d
#
_cell.length_a   1.000
_cell.length_b   1.000
_cell.length_c   1.000
_cell.angle_alpha   90.00
_cell.angle_beta   90.00
_cell.angle_gamma   90.00
#
_symmetry.space_group_name_H-M   'P 1'
#
loop_
_entity.id
_entity.type
_entity.pdbx_description
1 polymer ?
#
loop_
_entity_poly.entity_id
_entity_poly.type
_entity_poly.pdbx_seq_one_letter_code
_entity_poly.pdbx_strand_id
1 'polypeptide(L)'
;NSFDTLKQAFITAPVLAHPDPSRPFQVETDASNFAVGAVLSQPDATGTFHPVAFHSRKFTAPEINYPVYDKELAAIISAFTEWRPYLAGAQHRIQVMTDHKNLIYFTTSRTLNRRQARWSTFLADYDFEILFRPGAQHGKADALSRRSDFELQPGDDASHCLLKPDQLQLFATCMFQDDSL
;
A
#
# COMPACT_ATOMS: atom_id res chain seq x y z
N ASN A 1 15.00 -22.14 -26.59
CA ASN A 1 14.56 -20.80 -26.97
C ASN A 1 13.96 -20.10 -25.74
N SER A 2 13.61 -18.80 -25.84
CA SER A 2 13.09 -18.02 -24.69
C SER A 2 11.82 -18.64 -24.08
N PHE A 3 10.99 -19.30 -24.87
CA PHE A 3 9.79 -20.01 -24.42
C PHE A 3 10.16 -21.23 -23.56
N ASP A 4 11.13 -22.02 -23.97
CA ASP A 4 11.58 -23.20 -23.20
C ASP A 4 12.26 -22.78 -21.90
N THR A 5 13.02 -21.66 -21.92
CA THR A 5 13.62 -21.09 -20.72
C THR A 5 12.53 -20.64 -19.72
N LEU A 6 11.51 -19.95 -20.19
CA LEU A 6 10.36 -19.53 -19.38
C LEU A 6 9.61 -20.74 -18.82
N LYS A 7 9.32 -21.76 -19.66
CA LYS A 7 8.67 -23.00 -19.24
C LYS A 7 9.49 -23.73 -18.16
N GLN A 8 10.80 -23.81 -18.31
CA GLN A 8 11.67 -24.41 -17.30
C GLN A 8 11.65 -23.62 -15.99
N ALA A 9 11.65 -22.29 -16.03
CA ALA A 9 11.53 -21.44 -14.84
C ALA A 9 10.24 -21.72 -14.04
N PHE A 10 9.11 -21.95 -14.73
CA PHE A 10 7.84 -22.34 -14.08
C PHE A 10 7.85 -23.75 -13.50
N ILE A 11 8.59 -24.68 -14.09
CA ILE A 11 8.64 -26.08 -13.66
C ILE A 11 9.64 -26.28 -12.52
N THR A 12 10.77 -25.57 -12.55
CA THR A 12 11.92 -25.80 -11.67
C THR A 12 11.97 -24.97 -10.40
N ALA A 13 11.27 -23.82 -10.38
CA ALA A 13 11.16 -22.97 -9.19
C ALA A 13 9.69 -22.81 -8.80
N PRO A 14 9.30 -23.13 -7.56
CA PRO A 14 7.99 -22.74 -7.07
C PRO A 14 7.90 -21.21 -7.12
N VAL A 15 7.08 -20.68 -8.03
CA VAL A 15 6.87 -19.23 -8.18
C VAL A 15 6.25 -18.65 -6.90
N LEU A 16 5.37 -19.43 -6.26
CA LEU A 16 4.74 -19.09 -4.98
C LEU A 16 4.86 -20.25 -4.01
N ALA A 17 5.11 -19.94 -2.74
CA ALA A 17 5.02 -20.90 -1.65
C ALA A 17 3.55 -21.09 -1.23
N HIS A 18 3.19 -22.29 -0.81
CA HIS A 18 1.91 -22.51 -0.14
C HIS A 18 1.93 -21.88 1.26
N PRO A 19 0.87 -21.13 1.66
CA PRO A 19 0.79 -20.55 2.99
C PRO A 19 0.74 -21.66 4.07
N ASP A 20 1.57 -21.50 5.09
CA ASP A 20 1.62 -22.36 6.26
C ASP A 20 1.22 -21.54 7.50
N PRO A 21 0.04 -21.79 8.11
CA PRO A 21 -0.41 -21.04 9.28
C PRO A 21 0.50 -21.13 10.51
N SER A 22 1.38 -22.13 10.56
CA SER A 22 2.33 -22.32 11.66
C SER A 22 3.59 -21.46 11.54
N ARG A 23 3.77 -20.74 10.43
CA ARG A 23 4.93 -19.90 10.15
C ARG A 23 4.57 -18.41 10.19
N PRO A 24 5.53 -17.54 10.58
CA PRO A 24 5.29 -16.09 10.55
C PRO A 24 5.09 -15.59 9.12
N PHE A 25 4.21 -14.58 8.99
CA PHE A 25 4.01 -13.85 7.73
C PHE A 25 4.83 -12.56 7.74
N GLN A 26 5.40 -12.25 6.59
CA GLN A 26 6.00 -10.94 6.29
C GLN A 26 5.23 -10.29 5.13
N VAL A 27 4.81 -9.05 5.33
CA VAL A 27 4.10 -8.23 4.34
C VAL A 27 5.00 -7.07 3.94
N GLU A 28 5.48 -7.04 2.71
CA GLU A 28 6.21 -5.89 2.16
C GLU A 28 5.22 -5.00 1.41
N THR A 29 5.20 -3.69 1.71
CA THR A 29 4.28 -2.75 1.08
C THR A 29 4.98 -1.52 0.56
N ASP A 30 4.52 -1.00 -0.56
CA ASP A 30 4.99 0.23 -1.19
C ASP A 30 3.85 0.98 -1.86
N ALA A 31 3.97 2.30 -1.99
CA ALA A 31 3.01 3.15 -2.67
C ALA A 31 3.69 4.13 -3.63
N SER A 32 3.31 4.07 -4.89
CA SER A 32 3.67 5.09 -5.88
C SER A 32 2.72 6.29 -5.85
N ASN A 33 2.84 7.18 -6.83
CA ASN A 33 1.87 8.29 -6.97
C ASN A 33 0.46 7.81 -7.35
N PHE A 34 0.32 6.64 -7.97
CA PHE A 34 -0.92 6.17 -8.62
C PHE A 34 -1.35 4.75 -8.24
N ALA A 35 -0.52 3.99 -7.54
CA ALA A 35 -0.81 2.59 -7.22
C ALA A 35 -0.17 2.13 -5.92
N VAL A 36 -0.71 1.05 -5.36
CA VAL A 36 -0.09 0.30 -4.27
C VAL A 36 0.51 -1.00 -4.79
N GLY A 37 1.57 -1.45 -4.16
CA GLY A 37 2.19 -2.74 -4.37
C GLY A 37 2.42 -3.44 -3.04
N ALA A 38 2.21 -4.75 -3.00
CA ALA A 38 2.48 -5.53 -1.79
C ALA A 38 2.90 -6.98 -2.13
N VAL A 39 3.70 -7.56 -1.25
CA VAL A 39 4.15 -8.95 -1.33
C VAL A 39 3.95 -9.62 0.02
N LEU A 40 3.23 -10.74 0.03
CA LEU A 40 3.11 -11.62 1.18
C LEU A 40 4.18 -12.71 1.06
N SER A 41 4.98 -12.89 2.10
CA SER A 41 6.06 -13.88 2.12
C SER A 41 6.09 -14.66 3.42
N GLN A 42 6.66 -15.86 3.38
CA GLN A 42 6.94 -16.68 4.55
C GLN A 42 8.35 -17.27 4.47
N PRO A 43 9.05 -17.47 5.60
CA PRO A 43 10.35 -18.12 5.62
C PRO A 43 10.18 -19.64 5.43
N ASP A 44 11.11 -20.25 4.74
CA ASP A 44 11.29 -21.71 4.71
C ASP A 44 12.02 -22.23 5.96
N ALA A 45 12.34 -23.51 5.99
CA ALA A 45 13.08 -24.13 7.09
C ALA A 45 14.52 -23.57 7.27
N THR A 46 15.07 -22.90 6.25
CA THR A 46 16.40 -22.25 6.28
C THR A 46 16.31 -20.79 6.71
N GLY A 47 15.10 -20.23 6.85
CA GLY A 47 14.88 -18.81 7.13
C GLY A 47 14.84 -17.93 5.87
N THR A 48 14.89 -18.53 4.68
CA THR A 48 14.78 -17.78 3.42
C THR A 48 13.33 -17.47 3.11
N PHE A 49 13.02 -16.19 2.86
CA PHE A 49 11.65 -15.76 2.56
C PHE A 49 11.26 -16.04 1.11
N HIS A 50 10.15 -16.75 0.95
CA HIS A 50 9.53 -17.05 -0.33
C HIS A 50 8.19 -16.35 -0.46
N PRO A 51 7.85 -15.80 -1.64
CA PRO A 51 6.57 -15.16 -1.86
C PRO A 51 5.43 -16.19 -1.81
N VAL A 52 4.35 -15.83 -1.12
CA VAL A 52 3.08 -16.57 -1.05
C VAL A 52 2.06 -15.93 -1.98
N ALA A 53 2.01 -14.60 -2.02
CA ALA A 53 1.08 -13.85 -2.86
C ALA A 53 1.64 -12.47 -3.21
N PHE A 54 1.18 -11.94 -4.33
CA PHE A 54 1.44 -10.58 -4.79
C PHE A 54 0.12 -9.83 -4.88
N HIS A 55 0.15 -8.54 -4.56
CA HIS A 55 -0.99 -7.64 -4.69
C HIS A 55 -0.57 -6.32 -5.31
N SER A 56 -1.38 -5.81 -6.22
CA SER A 56 -1.18 -4.50 -6.82
C SER A 56 -2.51 -3.97 -7.30
N ARG A 57 -2.82 -2.70 -7.00
CA ARG A 57 -4.01 -2.01 -7.52
C ARG A 57 -3.77 -0.53 -7.73
N LYS A 58 -4.48 0.06 -8.68
CA LYS A 58 -4.53 1.53 -8.84
C LYS A 58 -5.18 2.18 -7.62
N PHE A 59 -4.73 3.39 -7.31
CA PHE A 59 -5.47 4.27 -6.42
C PHE A 59 -6.80 4.70 -7.06
N THR A 60 -7.82 4.82 -6.24
CA THR A 60 -9.04 5.52 -6.62
C THR A 60 -8.78 7.03 -6.74
N ALA A 61 -9.64 7.77 -7.44
CA ALA A 61 -9.49 9.22 -7.61
C ALA A 61 -9.31 9.99 -6.28
N PRO A 62 -10.01 9.68 -5.16
CA PRO A 62 -9.72 10.29 -3.87
C PRO A 62 -8.34 9.89 -3.30
N GLU A 63 -7.88 8.65 -3.49
CA GLU A 63 -6.61 8.16 -2.94
C GLU A 63 -5.40 8.78 -3.62
N ILE A 64 -5.49 9.13 -4.90
CA ILE A 64 -4.43 9.81 -5.66
C ILE A 64 -4.02 11.12 -4.95
N ASN A 65 -4.96 11.80 -4.31
CA ASN A 65 -4.75 13.07 -3.62
C ASN A 65 -4.33 12.91 -2.15
N TYR A 66 -4.08 11.69 -1.68
CA TYR A 66 -3.60 11.47 -0.31
C TYR A 66 -2.17 11.97 -0.15
N PRO A 67 -1.81 12.52 1.03
CA PRO A 67 -0.42 12.72 1.39
C PRO A 67 0.38 11.42 1.30
N VAL A 68 1.68 11.49 1.04
CA VAL A 68 2.55 10.31 0.88
C VAL A 68 2.40 9.34 2.06
N TYR A 69 2.42 9.85 3.29
CA TYR A 69 2.20 9.05 4.50
C TYR A 69 0.89 8.23 4.46
N ASP A 70 -0.22 8.84 4.01
CA ASP A 70 -1.50 8.17 3.92
C ASP A 70 -1.54 7.18 2.74
N LYS A 71 -0.80 7.42 1.65
CA LYS A 71 -0.66 6.46 0.53
C LYS A 71 0.06 5.20 0.98
N GLU A 72 1.15 5.35 1.72
CA GLU A 72 1.91 4.23 2.27
C GLU A 72 1.07 3.43 3.28
N LEU A 73 0.34 4.12 4.15
CA LEU A 73 -0.58 3.46 5.07
C LEU A 73 -1.73 2.76 4.33
N ALA A 74 -2.25 3.35 3.24
CA ALA A 74 -3.27 2.72 2.39
C ALA A 74 -2.75 1.45 1.71
N ALA A 75 -1.45 1.35 1.40
CA ALA A 75 -0.85 0.12 0.89
C ALA A 75 -0.90 -1.00 1.93
N ILE A 76 -0.62 -0.69 3.20
CA ILE A 76 -0.75 -1.65 4.32
C ILE A 76 -2.20 -2.11 4.45
N ILE A 77 -3.16 -1.17 4.49
CA ILE A 77 -4.60 -1.49 4.59
C ILE A 77 -5.06 -2.35 3.43
N SER A 78 -4.62 -2.04 2.21
CA SER A 78 -4.95 -2.81 1.00
C SER A 78 -4.44 -4.24 1.09
N ALA A 79 -3.20 -4.44 1.52
CA ALA A 79 -2.58 -5.74 1.71
C ALA A 79 -3.31 -6.57 2.78
N PHE A 80 -3.63 -5.98 3.93
CA PHE A 80 -4.36 -6.66 5.01
C PHE A 80 -5.81 -6.98 4.63
N THR A 81 -6.43 -6.17 3.80
CA THR A 81 -7.78 -6.44 3.27
C THR A 81 -7.74 -7.64 2.31
N GLU A 82 -6.82 -7.64 1.36
CA GLU A 82 -6.66 -8.72 0.37
C GLU A 82 -6.30 -10.04 1.01
N TRP A 83 -5.36 -10.03 1.96
CA TRP A 83 -4.84 -11.24 2.59
C TRP A 83 -5.47 -11.55 3.95
N ARG A 84 -6.62 -10.96 4.24
CA ARG A 84 -7.37 -11.26 5.46
C ARG A 84 -7.52 -12.76 5.76
N PRO A 85 -7.79 -13.63 4.76
CA PRO A 85 -7.88 -15.07 4.99
C PRO A 85 -6.63 -15.72 5.57
N TYR A 86 -5.45 -15.13 5.33
CA TYR A 86 -4.17 -15.63 5.83
C TYR A 86 -3.71 -14.93 7.11
N LEU A 87 -4.02 -13.64 7.24
CA LEU A 87 -3.48 -12.79 8.31
C LEU A 87 -4.38 -12.73 9.54
N ALA A 88 -5.71 -12.91 9.38
CA ALA A 88 -6.63 -12.91 10.51
C ALA A 88 -6.41 -14.15 11.38
N GLY A 89 -6.08 -13.93 12.66
CA GLY A 89 -5.79 -15.01 13.60
C GLY A 89 -4.45 -15.71 13.37
N ALA A 90 -3.50 -15.07 12.68
CA ALA A 90 -2.14 -15.59 12.52
C ALA A 90 -1.52 -15.91 13.88
N GLN A 91 -0.84 -17.07 14.00
CA GLN A 91 -0.26 -17.55 15.26
C GLN A 91 0.97 -16.74 15.69
N HIS A 92 1.61 -16.07 14.75
CA HIS A 92 2.81 -15.27 14.95
C HIS A 92 2.54 -13.82 14.57
N ARG A 93 3.27 -12.90 15.21
CA ARG A 93 3.24 -11.48 14.88
C ARG A 93 3.60 -11.26 13.42
N ILE A 94 2.77 -10.52 12.69
CA ILE A 94 2.95 -10.18 11.28
C ILE A 94 3.98 -9.08 11.17
N GLN A 95 5.02 -9.28 10.36
CA GLN A 95 6.04 -8.27 10.09
C GLN A 95 5.65 -7.46 8.85
N VAL A 96 5.39 -6.17 9.03
CA VAL A 96 5.11 -5.25 7.92
C VAL A 96 6.36 -4.45 7.60
N MET A 97 6.90 -4.66 6.40
CA MET A 97 8.09 -3.96 5.91
C MET A 97 7.67 -2.77 5.05
N THR A 98 8.20 -1.59 5.36
CA THR A 98 7.96 -0.35 4.59
C THR A 98 9.26 0.45 4.47
N ASP A 99 9.41 1.22 3.41
CA ASP A 99 10.51 2.16 3.24
C ASP A 99 10.18 3.56 3.80
N HIS A 100 8.95 3.77 4.27
CA HIS A 100 8.52 5.03 4.88
C HIS A 100 8.73 5.03 6.40
N LYS A 101 9.87 5.52 6.84
CA LYS A 101 10.32 5.49 8.25
C LYS A 101 9.28 6.00 9.26
N ASN A 102 8.49 7.02 8.89
CA ASN A 102 7.52 7.60 9.81
C ASN A 102 6.34 6.68 10.15
N LEU A 103 6.08 5.64 9.35
CA LEU A 103 5.01 4.68 9.63
C LEU A 103 5.25 3.83 10.88
N ILE A 104 6.51 3.66 11.30
CA ILE A 104 6.85 2.95 12.55
C ILE A 104 6.10 3.56 13.75
N TYR A 105 5.86 4.87 13.72
CA TYR A 105 5.19 5.59 14.79
C TYR A 105 3.66 5.57 14.71
N PHE A 106 3.09 4.97 13.66
CA PHE A 106 1.64 4.94 13.47
C PHE A 106 0.90 4.30 14.66
N THR A 107 1.39 3.17 15.14
CA THR A 107 0.79 2.42 16.27
C THR A 107 0.88 3.15 17.60
N THR A 108 1.80 4.11 17.76
CA THR A 108 2.02 4.89 18.97
C THR A 108 1.55 6.34 18.87
N SER A 109 1.08 6.75 17.69
CA SER A 109 0.64 8.14 17.44
C SER A 109 -0.62 8.47 18.24
N ARG A 110 -0.60 9.60 18.97
CA ARG A 110 -1.72 10.08 19.79
C ARG A 110 -2.74 10.90 18.98
N THR A 111 -2.34 11.40 17.82
CA THR A 111 -3.18 12.29 17.00
C THR A 111 -3.34 11.69 15.61
N LEU A 112 -4.52 11.18 15.34
CA LEU A 112 -4.89 10.58 14.06
C LEU A 112 -6.00 11.41 13.40
N ASN A 113 -5.94 11.60 12.09
CA ASN A 113 -7.08 12.12 11.35
C ASN A 113 -8.19 11.07 11.25
N ARG A 114 -9.41 11.48 10.81
CA ARG A 114 -10.60 10.59 10.75
C ARG A 114 -10.36 9.32 9.91
N ARG A 115 -9.58 9.40 8.87
CA ARG A 115 -9.24 8.27 8.01
C ARG A 115 -8.28 7.32 8.71
N GLN A 116 -7.19 7.86 9.24
CA GLN A 116 -6.19 7.11 10.00
C GLN A 116 -6.81 6.42 11.23
N ALA A 117 -7.75 7.07 11.92
CA ALA A 117 -8.48 6.46 13.03
C ALA A 117 -9.29 5.22 12.60
N ARG A 118 -9.98 5.29 11.45
CA ARG A 118 -10.68 4.10 10.90
C ARG A 118 -9.71 2.98 10.53
N TRP A 119 -8.57 3.31 9.93
CA TRP A 119 -7.53 2.34 9.59
C TRP A 119 -6.88 1.74 10.84
N SER A 120 -6.66 2.53 11.87
CA SER A 120 -6.18 2.04 13.17
C SER A 120 -7.16 1.04 13.79
N THR A 121 -8.47 1.32 13.73
CA THR A 121 -9.50 0.38 14.20
C THR A 121 -9.48 -0.93 13.41
N PHE A 122 -9.35 -0.86 12.08
CA PHE A 122 -9.25 -2.06 11.23
C PHE A 122 -7.99 -2.89 11.55
N LEU A 123 -6.85 -2.24 11.73
CA LEU A 123 -5.59 -2.90 12.04
C LEU A 123 -5.52 -3.43 13.47
N ALA A 124 -6.36 -2.94 14.40
CA ALA A 124 -6.40 -3.42 15.78
C ALA A 124 -6.82 -4.90 15.92
N ASP A 125 -7.44 -5.47 14.87
CA ASP A 125 -7.79 -6.90 14.83
C ASP A 125 -6.59 -7.83 14.59
N TYR A 126 -5.39 -7.26 14.32
CA TYR A 126 -4.20 -8.02 13.94
C TYR A 126 -3.05 -7.78 14.93
N ASP A 127 -2.28 -8.83 15.24
CA ASP A 127 -0.99 -8.68 15.93
C ASP A 127 0.11 -8.47 14.88
N PHE A 128 0.55 -7.22 14.71
CA PHE A 128 1.57 -6.85 13.74
C PHE A 128 2.57 -5.83 14.30
N GLU A 129 3.70 -5.71 13.61
CA GLU A 129 4.69 -4.67 13.84
C GLU A 129 5.12 -4.05 12.50
N ILE A 130 5.39 -2.75 12.50
CA ILE A 130 5.90 -2.05 11.31
C ILE A 130 7.40 -1.89 11.45
N LEU A 131 8.14 -2.38 10.47
CA LEU A 131 9.60 -2.35 10.41
C LEU A 131 10.06 -1.54 9.21
N PHE A 132 11.06 -0.69 9.41
CA PHE A 132 11.66 0.07 8.32
C PHE A 132 12.69 -0.78 7.56
N ARG A 133 12.58 -0.77 6.22
CA ARG A 133 13.59 -1.33 5.32
C ARG A 133 13.95 -0.28 4.27
N PRO A 134 15.24 0.08 4.08
CA PRO A 134 15.66 1.04 3.07
C PRO A 134 15.18 0.65 1.66
N GLY A 135 14.72 1.62 0.86
CA GLY A 135 14.12 1.40 -0.47
C GLY A 135 14.98 0.57 -1.43
N ALA A 136 16.31 0.68 -1.36
CA ALA A 136 17.23 -0.17 -2.16
C ALA A 136 17.05 -1.69 -1.92
N GLN A 137 16.48 -2.08 -0.79
CA GLN A 137 16.19 -3.47 -0.41
C GLN A 137 14.70 -3.81 -0.52
N HIS A 138 13.86 -2.88 -0.99
CA HIS A 138 12.40 -2.97 -1.04
C HIS A 138 11.86 -3.15 -2.47
N GLY A 139 12.69 -3.61 -3.40
CA GLY A 139 12.42 -3.61 -4.84
C GLY A 139 11.22 -4.44 -5.31
N LYS A 140 10.76 -5.42 -4.53
CA LYS A 140 9.63 -6.27 -4.96
C LYS A 140 8.30 -5.51 -4.91
N ALA A 141 8.01 -4.85 -3.80
CA ALA A 141 6.79 -4.06 -3.63
C ALA A 141 6.84 -2.80 -4.51
N ASP A 142 8.01 -2.13 -4.63
CA ASP A 142 8.23 -0.98 -5.51
C ASP A 142 7.93 -1.32 -6.98
N ALA A 143 8.39 -2.47 -7.49
CA ALA A 143 8.07 -2.90 -8.85
C ALA A 143 6.56 -3.09 -9.09
N LEU A 144 5.81 -3.50 -8.08
CA LEU A 144 4.36 -3.69 -8.16
C LEU A 144 3.57 -2.38 -8.06
N SER A 145 4.09 -1.39 -7.32
CA SER A 145 3.48 -0.05 -7.20
C SER A 145 3.75 0.82 -8.45
N ARG A 146 4.81 0.51 -9.23
CA ARG A 146 5.26 1.25 -10.43
C ARG A 146 5.00 0.51 -11.74
N ARG A 147 3.98 -0.32 -11.80
CA ARG A 147 3.59 -0.98 -13.06
C ARG A 147 3.24 0.04 -14.13
N SER A 148 3.77 -0.13 -15.34
CA SER A 148 3.57 0.81 -16.46
C SER A 148 2.11 0.91 -16.92
N ASP A 149 1.31 -0.16 -16.74
CA ASP A 149 -0.11 -0.16 -17.06
C ASP A 149 -0.97 0.61 -16.02
N PHE A 150 -0.36 1.03 -14.91
CA PHE A 150 -0.99 1.86 -13.89
C PHE A 150 -0.65 3.34 -14.02
N GLU A 151 0.35 3.70 -14.81
CA GLU A 151 0.67 5.11 -15.07
C GLU A 151 -0.53 5.82 -15.71
N LEU A 152 -0.72 7.08 -15.29
CA LEU A 152 -1.76 7.93 -15.85
C LEU A 152 -1.45 8.18 -17.33
N GLN A 153 -2.39 7.84 -18.21
CA GLN A 153 -2.27 8.16 -19.62
C GLN A 153 -2.51 9.67 -19.84
N PRO A 154 -1.90 10.28 -20.87
CA PRO A 154 -2.23 11.65 -21.24
C PRO A 154 -3.74 11.76 -21.52
N GLY A 155 -4.47 12.45 -20.63
CA GLY A 155 -5.94 12.55 -20.65
C GLY A 155 -6.62 11.95 -19.42
N ASP A 156 -5.94 11.13 -18.62
CA ASP A 156 -6.37 10.78 -17.26
C ASP A 156 -6.06 11.97 -16.33
N ASP A 157 -6.95 12.97 -16.35
CA ASP A 157 -6.79 14.16 -15.52
C ASP A 157 -6.90 13.78 -14.04
N ALA A 158 -5.74 13.56 -13.41
CA ALA A 158 -5.65 13.38 -11.94
C ALA A 158 -5.98 14.65 -11.18
N SER A 159 -6.11 15.79 -11.86
CA SER A 159 -6.55 17.06 -11.33
C SER A 159 -8.07 17.15 -11.27
N HIS A 160 -8.74 16.28 -10.51
CA HIS A 160 -10.03 16.66 -9.98
C HIS A 160 -9.81 17.72 -8.91
N CYS A 161 -9.55 18.94 -9.37
CA CYS A 161 -9.68 20.13 -8.57
C CYS A 161 -11.12 20.14 -8.04
N LEU A 162 -11.31 19.93 -6.73
CA LEU A 162 -12.64 19.93 -6.09
C LEU A 162 -13.36 21.25 -6.28
N LEU A 163 -12.63 22.31 -6.62
CA LEU A 163 -13.13 23.65 -6.93
C LEU A 163 -12.49 24.10 -8.26
N LYS A 164 -13.29 24.25 -9.29
CA LYS A 164 -12.85 24.87 -10.53
C LYS A 164 -12.48 26.34 -10.29
N PRO A 165 -11.53 26.93 -11.06
CA PRO A 165 -11.13 28.33 -10.87
C PRO A 165 -12.30 29.33 -10.89
N ASP A 166 -13.33 29.07 -11.66
CA ASP A 166 -14.58 29.83 -11.72
C ASP A 166 -15.39 29.73 -10.41
N GLN A 167 -15.38 28.60 -9.73
CA GLN A 167 -16.01 28.42 -8.43
C GLN A 167 -15.23 29.13 -7.31
N LEU A 168 -13.90 29.16 -7.38
CA LEU A 168 -13.09 29.94 -6.43
C LEU A 168 -13.32 31.46 -6.56
N GLN A 169 -13.54 31.98 -7.77
CA GLN A 169 -13.91 33.37 -7.98
C GLN A 169 -15.27 33.71 -7.38
N LEU A 170 -16.26 32.83 -7.49
CA LEU A 170 -17.59 33.01 -6.88
C LEU A 170 -17.48 33.08 -5.35
N PHE A 171 -16.70 32.22 -4.70
CA PHE A 171 -16.49 32.26 -3.25
C PHE A 171 -15.77 33.54 -2.80
N ALA A 172 -14.74 33.99 -3.54
CA ALA A 172 -14.04 35.23 -3.26
C ALA A 172 -14.99 36.45 -3.37
N THR A 173 -15.86 36.49 -4.38
CA THR A 173 -16.82 37.58 -4.59
C THR A 173 -17.89 37.61 -3.49
N CYS A 174 -18.36 36.46 -3.00
CA CYS A 174 -19.34 36.40 -1.90
C CYS A 174 -18.73 36.81 -0.54
N MET A 175 -17.46 36.56 -0.29
CA MET A 175 -16.79 36.93 0.97
C MET A 175 -16.47 38.42 1.08
N PHE A 176 -16.40 39.15 -0.04
CA PHE A 176 -16.04 40.57 -0.07
C PHE A 176 -17.24 41.51 -0.29
N GLN A 177 -18.47 41.00 -0.33
CA GLN A 177 -19.70 41.84 -0.50
C GLN A 177 -20.41 42.20 0.81
N ASP A 178 -19.95 41.72 1.97
CA ASP A 178 -20.66 41.97 3.26
C ASP A 178 -20.07 43.11 4.12
N ASP A 179 -19.18 43.94 3.59
CA ASP A 179 -18.58 45.09 4.31
C ASP A 179 -19.11 46.44 3.82
N SER A 180 -20.40 46.53 3.42
CA SER A 180 -21.03 47.83 3.14
C SER A 180 -22.49 47.85 3.61
N LEU A 181 -22.65 47.99 4.95
CA LEU A 181 -23.84 48.59 5.57
C LEU A 181 -23.45 49.28 6.87
#